data_2cdf17637db8b52c8d00cf2db9ba8818
#
_entry.id   2cdf17637db8b52c8d00cf2db9ba8818
#
_cell.length_a   1.000
_cell.length_b   1.000
_cell.length_c   1.000
_cell.angle_alpha   90.00
_cell.angle_beta   90.00
_cell.angle_gamma   90.00
#
_symmetry.space_group_name_H-M   'P 1'
#
loop_
_entity.id
_entity.type
_entity.pdbx_description
1 polymer ?
#
loop_
_entity_poly.entity_id
_entity_poly.type
_entity_poly.pdbx_seq_one_letter_code
_entity_poly.pdbx_strand_id
1 'polypeptide(L)'
;MGNISRFYVGDTMTDQNPINTVDSMLPIPQLFAFGLQHVLAMYAGAVAVPIIVAQAMNLPVEDLIRLITADLFTCGIATLIQTLGFGNIGGRIPMIQGVTFASVGPMTMIGAQHGMTAIYGAIIVAGLFTFIVAPFFSRLIRLFPPVVTGTIITLIGINLMPVAINWMGGGVGNPEFGSYTNIGLGFLTFLIVVFVYKFAKGFLSNLSVLIGLIAGTAIAFAMGVANFDEVGRSQWVAFIEPFYFGLPSFDWASVLSMIIVMLVVMVETTGDSIAIGEIVDKPIGRKELASVIRADGISTLIGGILNSFPYTAFAQNVGLIAVTGVKSRFVVAASGVILILL
;
A
#
# COMPACT_ATOMS: atom_id res chain seq x y z
N MET A 1 -43.18 -16.74 49.65
CA MET A 1 -44.33 -16.85 48.77
C MET A 1 -44.25 -15.69 47.79
N GLY A 2 -43.97 -15.91 46.56
CA GLY A 2 -43.83 -14.85 45.53
C GLY A 2 -43.07 -15.36 44.34
N ASN A 3 -43.83 -15.98 43.43
CA ASN A 3 -43.39 -16.55 42.17
C ASN A 3 -42.89 -15.41 41.25
N ILE A 4 -41.61 -15.34 40.93
CA ILE A 4 -41.09 -14.45 39.91
C ILE A 4 -40.87 -15.31 38.66
N SER A 5 -41.78 -15.11 37.72
CA SER A 5 -41.77 -15.66 36.36
C SER A 5 -40.45 -15.37 35.64
N ARG A 6 -39.78 -16.43 35.21
CA ARG A 6 -38.65 -16.39 34.27
C ARG A 6 -39.21 -15.87 32.93
N PHE A 7 -38.78 -14.67 32.54
CA PHE A 7 -38.85 -14.26 31.16
C PHE A 7 -37.77 -15.02 30.39
N TYR A 8 -38.16 -15.97 29.58
CA TYR A 8 -37.36 -16.49 28.51
C TYR A 8 -37.18 -15.38 27.48
N VAL A 9 -36.05 -14.73 27.49
CA VAL A 9 -35.58 -13.97 26.32
C VAL A 9 -35.11 -15.03 25.33
N GLY A 10 -35.82 -15.12 24.22
CA GLY A 10 -35.54 -16.06 23.15
C GLY A 10 -34.10 -15.84 22.67
N ASP A 11 -33.35 -16.93 22.59
CA ASP A 11 -32.12 -17.04 21.83
C ASP A 11 -32.45 -16.64 20.38
N THR A 12 -32.19 -15.37 20.04
CA THR A 12 -31.94 -15.01 18.67
C THR A 12 -30.57 -15.61 18.35
N MET A 13 -30.58 -16.84 17.82
CA MET A 13 -29.46 -17.30 17.01
C MET A 13 -29.19 -16.20 16.02
N THR A 14 -28.11 -15.45 16.23
CA THR A 14 -27.54 -14.60 15.21
C THR A 14 -27.23 -15.53 14.07
N ASP A 15 -28.02 -15.45 13.03
CA ASP A 15 -27.83 -16.11 11.76
C ASP A 15 -26.45 -15.64 11.27
N GLN A 16 -25.42 -16.41 11.60
CA GLN A 16 -24.08 -16.21 11.07
C GLN A 16 -24.19 -16.57 9.61
N ASN A 17 -24.52 -15.54 8.83
CA ASN A 17 -24.63 -15.66 7.39
C ASN A 17 -23.26 -16.18 6.92
N PRO A 18 -23.14 -17.45 6.49
CA PRO A 18 -21.84 -18.05 6.15
C PRO A 18 -21.13 -17.33 5.00
N ILE A 19 -21.76 -16.36 4.41
CA ILE A 19 -21.30 -15.50 3.32
C ILE A 19 -20.28 -14.44 3.81
N ASN A 20 -20.13 -14.21 5.11
CA ASN A 20 -19.29 -13.13 5.64
C ASN A 20 -18.11 -13.61 6.49
N THR A 21 -17.52 -14.73 6.11
CA THR A 21 -16.29 -15.24 6.72
C THR A 21 -15.07 -14.93 5.83
N VAL A 22 -13.87 -15.06 6.39
CA VAL A 22 -12.60 -14.84 5.65
C VAL A 22 -12.49 -15.73 4.41
N ASP A 23 -12.99 -16.95 4.49
CA ASP A 23 -12.92 -17.95 3.42
C ASP A 23 -14.21 -18.03 2.58
N SER A 24 -15.15 -17.11 2.74
CA SER A 24 -16.37 -17.07 1.93
C SER A 24 -16.07 -16.63 0.50
N MET A 25 -16.59 -17.40 -0.47
CA MET A 25 -16.53 -17.05 -1.88
C MET A 25 -17.80 -16.32 -2.29
N LEU A 26 -17.67 -15.05 -2.64
CA LEU A 26 -18.76 -14.26 -3.18
C LEU A 26 -18.99 -14.55 -4.67
N PRO A 27 -20.16 -14.23 -5.24
CA PRO A 27 -20.36 -14.25 -6.68
C PRO A 27 -19.31 -13.41 -7.42
N ILE A 28 -18.85 -13.89 -8.57
CA ILE A 28 -17.77 -13.25 -9.34
C ILE A 28 -17.97 -11.74 -9.56
N PRO A 29 -19.16 -11.23 -9.96
CA PRO A 29 -19.36 -9.79 -10.11
C PRO A 29 -19.15 -9.00 -8.82
N GLN A 30 -19.56 -9.56 -7.67
CA GLN A 30 -19.35 -8.92 -6.37
C GLN A 30 -17.89 -8.96 -5.93
N LEU A 31 -17.15 -10.07 -6.21
CA LEU A 31 -15.73 -10.16 -5.95
C LEU A 31 -14.97 -9.02 -6.64
N PHE A 32 -15.25 -8.82 -7.94
CA PHE A 32 -14.58 -7.77 -8.71
C PHE A 32 -15.07 -6.36 -8.35
N ALA A 33 -16.35 -6.16 -8.05
CA ALA A 33 -16.86 -4.86 -7.62
C ALA A 33 -16.25 -4.41 -6.28
N PHE A 34 -16.23 -5.28 -5.27
CA PHE A 34 -15.58 -4.98 -4.00
C PHE A 34 -14.04 -4.97 -4.14
N GLY A 35 -13.48 -5.84 -4.99
CA GLY A 35 -12.06 -5.82 -5.32
C GLY A 35 -11.63 -4.50 -5.92
N LEU A 36 -12.40 -3.93 -6.83
CA LEU A 36 -12.13 -2.61 -7.40
C LEU A 36 -12.16 -1.51 -6.33
N GLN A 37 -13.03 -1.60 -5.32
CA GLN A 37 -13.02 -0.65 -4.21
C GLN A 37 -11.69 -0.66 -3.46
N HIS A 38 -11.10 -1.83 -3.24
CA HIS A 38 -9.79 -1.96 -2.63
C HIS A 38 -8.69 -1.34 -3.50
N VAL A 39 -8.73 -1.58 -4.82
CA VAL A 39 -7.79 -0.97 -5.77
C VAL A 39 -7.89 0.55 -5.73
N LEU A 40 -9.10 1.11 -5.84
CA LEU A 40 -9.32 2.56 -5.82
C LEU A 40 -8.86 3.21 -4.51
N ALA A 41 -9.03 2.53 -3.37
CA ALA A 41 -8.60 3.04 -2.06
C ALA A 41 -7.06 3.11 -1.94
N MET A 42 -6.32 2.19 -2.54
CA MET A 42 -4.85 2.15 -2.47
C MET A 42 -4.15 2.88 -3.62
N TYR A 43 -4.82 3.06 -4.76
CA TYR A 43 -4.20 3.48 -6.03
C TYR A 43 -3.34 4.74 -5.89
N ALA A 44 -3.89 5.79 -5.29
CA ALA A 44 -3.17 7.05 -5.12
C ALA A 44 -1.91 6.89 -4.26
N GLY A 45 -1.96 6.04 -3.23
CA GLY A 45 -0.80 5.70 -2.40
C GLY A 45 0.25 4.87 -3.15
N ALA A 46 -0.18 3.88 -3.91
CA ALA A 46 0.71 3.02 -4.67
C ALA A 46 1.51 3.82 -5.70
N VAL A 47 0.86 4.66 -6.51
CA VAL A 47 1.56 5.44 -7.56
C VAL A 47 2.46 6.55 -7.01
N ALA A 48 2.25 6.99 -5.77
CA ALA A 48 3.03 8.08 -5.19
C ALA A 48 4.52 7.72 -5.02
N VAL A 49 4.83 6.52 -4.58
CA VAL A 49 6.23 6.09 -4.35
C VAL A 49 7.06 6.06 -5.64
N PRO A 50 6.60 5.41 -6.75
CA PRO A 50 7.27 5.52 -8.05
C PRO A 50 7.51 6.96 -8.50
N ILE A 51 6.51 7.85 -8.36
CA ILE A 51 6.62 9.25 -8.74
C ILE A 51 7.71 9.95 -7.92
N ILE A 52 7.74 9.78 -6.61
CA ILE A 52 8.75 10.40 -5.74
C ILE A 52 10.17 9.93 -6.11
N VAL A 53 10.35 8.62 -6.30
CA VAL A 53 11.65 8.05 -6.65
C VAL A 53 12.09 8.52 -8.03
N ALA A 54 11.21 8.48 -9.04
CA ALA A 54 11.53 8.92 -10.38
C ALA A 54 11.92 10.41 -10.41
N GLN A 55 11.20 11.27 -9.69
CA GLN A 55 11.54 12.70 -9.59
C GLN A 55 12.87 12.92 -8.87
N ALA A 56 13.11 12.23 -7.77
CA ALA A 56 14.39 12.34 -7.02
C ALA A 56 15.59 11.90 -7.85
N MET A 57 15.38 10.94 -8.76
CA MET A 57 16.41 10.42 -9.67
C MET A 57 16.47 11.15 -11.02
N ASN A 58 15.59 12.14 -11.24
CA ASN A 58 15.43 12.85 -12.52
C ASN A 58 15.23 11.88 -13.70
N LEU A 59 14.43 10.83 -13.50
CA LEU A 59 14.13 9.85 -14.54
C LEU A 59 13.21 10.45 -15.63
N PRO A 60 13.38 10.02 -16.89
CA PRO A 60 12.44 10.39 -17.95
C PRO A 60 11.05 9.84 -17.72
N VAL A 61 10.05 10.43 -18.38
CA VAL A 61 8.63 10.04 -18.21
C VAL A 61 8.39 8.58 -18.57
N GLU A 62 9.07 8.06 -19.56
CA GLU A 62 9.00 6.65 -20.00
C GLU A 62 9.40 5.68 -18.85
N ASP A 63 10.46 6.02 -18.12
CA ASP A 63 10.92 5.21 -16.99
C ASP A 63 9.95 5.31 -15.80
N LEU A 64 9.37 6.50 -15.56
CA LEU A 64 8.32 6.67 -14.56
C LEU A 64 7.09 5.80 -14.88
N ILE A 65 6.64 5.77 -16.13
CA ILE A 65 5.52 4.92 -16.57
C ILE A 65 5.85 3.45 -16.31
N ARG A 66 7.07 3.00 -16.66
CA ARG A 66 7.53 1.62 -16.39
C ARG A 66 7.56 1.30 -14.89
N LEU A 67 8.03 2.23 -14.06
CA LEU A 67 8.03 2.07 -12.60
C LEU A 67 6.62 1.91 -12.03
N ILE A 68 5.67 2.75 -12.48
CA ILE A 68 4.27 2.67 -12.04
C ILE A 68 3.64 1.34 -12.47
N THR A 69 3.85 0.95 -13.73
CA THR A 69 3.30 -0.31 -14.25
C THR A 69 3.89 -1.52 -13.52
N ALA A 70 5.21 -1.55 -13.33
CA ALA A 70 5.89 -2.61 -12.58
C ALA A 70 5.42 -2.67 -11.12
N ASP A 71 5.17 -1.52 -10.52
CA ASP A 71 4.69 -1.44 -9.15
C ASP A 71 3.26 -1.99 -9.00
N LEU A 72 2.32 -1.53 -9.82
CA LEU A 72 0.94 -2.00 -9.77
C LEU A 72 0.84 -3.51 -10.04
N PHE A 73 1.57 -3.99 -11.03
CA PHE A 73 1.64 -5.42 -11.33
C PHE A 73 2.18 -6.24 -10.15
N THR A 74 3.28 -5.78 -9.55
CA THR A 74 3.89 -6.47 -8.41
C THR A 74 3.03 -6.34 -7.15
N CYS A 75 2.32 -5.23 -6.93
CA CYS A 75 1.27 -5.09 -5.91
C CYS A 75 0.21 -6.19 -6.06
N GLY A 76 -0.20 -6.46 -7.29
CA GLY A 76 -1.14 -7.54 -7.59
C GLY A 76 -0.60 -8.91 -7.21
N ILE A 77 0.62 -9.25 -7.62
CA ILE A 77 1.30 -10.51 -7.24
C ILE A 77 1.44 -10.61 -5.72
N ALA A 78 1.92 -9.56 -5.06
CA ALA A 78 2.10 -9.50 -3.61
C ALA A 78 0.77 -9.73 -2.87
N THR A 79 -0.30 -9.11 -3.34
CA THR A 79 -1.65 -9.27 -2.80
C THR A 79 -2.17 -10.70 -2.97
N LEU A 80 -1.93 -11.34 -4.11
CA LEU A 80 -2.29 -12.75 -4.31
C LEU A 80 -1.49 -13.69 -3.41
N ILE A 81 -0.19 -13.45 -3.25
CA ILE A 81 0.66 -14.22 -2.32
C ILE A 81 0.11 -14.11 -0.90
N GLN A 82 -0.26 -12.90 -0.48
CA GLN A 82 -0.73 -12.65 0.88
C GLN A 82 -2.11 -13.25 1.16
N THR A 83 -3.05 -13.10 0.22
CA THR A 83 -4.45 -13.51 0.40
C THR A 83 -4.70 -14.99 0.15
N LEU A 84 -4.09 -15.57 -0.89
CA LEU A 84 -4.25 -16.99 -1.22
C LEU A 84 -3.33 -17.84 -0.37
N GLY A 85 -2.10 -17.44 -0.22
CA GLY A 85 -1.06 -18.11 0.56
C GLY A 85 -0.68 -19.48 0.03
N PHE A 86 0.57 -19.87 0.20
CA PHE A 86 1.05 -21.21 -0.12
C PHE A 86 2.05 -21.68 0.94
N GLY A 87 1.90 -22.91 1.42
CA GLY A 87 2.72 -23.42 2.50
C GLY A 87 2.68 -22.50 3.73
N ASN A 88 3.84 -21.99 4.11
CA ASN A 88 4.05 -21.08 5.24
C ASN A 88 4.21 -19.60 4.83
N ILE A 89 3.74 -19.22 3.64
CA ILE A 89 3.79 -17.87 3.08
C ILE A 89 2.38 -17.38 2.85
N GLY A 90 2.09 -16.13 3.26
CA GLY A 90 0.78 -15.51 3.17
C GLY A 90 -0.12 -15.76 4.37
N GLY A 91 -0.75 -14.70 4.86
CA GLY A 91 -1.62 -14.73 6.05
C GLY A 91 -2.99 -15.35 5.80
N ARG A 92 -3.40 -15.49 4.53
CA ARG A 92 -4.74 -15.95 4.14
C ARG A 92 -5.84 -15.13 4.83
N ILE A 93 -5.64 -13.82 4.82
CA ILE A 93 -6.55 -12.81 5.34
C ILE A 93 -6.80 -11.75 4.25
N PRO A 94 -7.85 -10.94 4.34
CA PRO A 94 -8.15 -9.89 3.35
C PRO A 94 -7.20 -8.70 3.50
N MET A 95 -5.91 -8.90 3.18
CA MET A 95 -4.86 -7.91 3.29
C MET A 95 -4.31 -7.59 1.91
N ILE A 96 -4.48 -6.35 1.45
CA ILE A 96 -3.86 -5.87 0.22
C ILE A 96 -2.42 -5.48 0.49
N GLN A 97 -1.55 -5.71 -0.47
CA GLN A 97 -0.14 -5.36 -0.42
C GLN A 97 0.15 -4.18 -1.34
N GLY A 98 0.97 -3.27 -0.87
CA GLY A 98 1.46 -2.15 -1.67
C GLY A 98 2.84 -1.72 -1.21
N VAL A 99 3.43 -0.76 -1.93
CA VAL A 99 4.76 -0.25 -1.62
C VAL A 99 4.77 0.55 -0.34
N THR A 100 5.82 0.38 0.46
CA THR A 100 5.96 1.12 1.71
C THR A 100 6.54 2.52 1.51
N PHE A 101 5.94 3.51 2.14
CA PHE A 101 6.49 4.86 2.20
C PHE A 101 7.76 4.97 3.07
N ALA A 102 7.99 4.03 3.97
CA ALA A 102 9.18 4.01 4.82
C ALA A 102 10.48 3.88 4.03
N SER A 103 10.42 3.30 2.82
CA SER A 103 11.58 3.12 1.94
C SER A 103 11.96 4.37 1.12
N VAL A 104 11.06 5.34 0.98
CA VAL A 104 11.23 6.50 0.08
C VAL A 104 12.51 7.27 0.39
N GLY A 105 12.71 7.69 1.64
CA GLY A 105 13.92 8.42 2.03
C GLY A 105 15.22 7.64 1.76
N PRO A 106 15.36 6.41 2.29
CA PRO A 106 16.50 5.55 1.99
C PRO A 106 16.71 5.31 0.50
N MET A 107 15.67 5.02 -0.28
CA MET A 107 15.80 4.77 -1.73
C MET A 107 16.30 6.00 -2.47
N THR A 108 15.78 7.19 -2.17
CA THR A 108 16.22 8.43 -2.80
C THR A 108 17.69 8.74 -2.46
N MET A 109 18.12 8.46 -1.24
CA MET A 109 19.54 8.62 -0.85
C MET A 109 20.45 7.61 -1.56
N ILE A 110 20.08 6.33 -1.59
CA ILE A 110 20.83 5.28 -2.27
C ILE A 110 20.91 5.60 -3.76
N GLY A 111 19.79 5.97 -4.37
CA GLY A 111 19.71 6.29 -5.78
C GLY A 111 20.59 7.47 -6.17
N ALA A 112 20.60 8.54 -5.38
CA ALA A 112 21.45 9.71 -5.61
C ALA A 112 22.95 9.41 -5.54
N GLN A 113 23.36 8.41 -4.74
CA GLN A 113 24.77 8.05 -4.54
C GLN A 113 25.24 6.92 -5.46
N HIS A 114 24.42 5.91 -5.68
CA HIS A 114 24.80 4.64 -6.30
C HIS A 114 23.90 4.22 -7.46
N GLY A 115 22.86 5.00 -7.78
CA GLY A 115 21.93 4.74 -8.89
C GLY A 115 20.85 3.67 -8.60
N MET A 116 20.01 3.42 -9.62
CA MET A 116 18.87 2.50 -9.51
C MET A 116 19.27 1.05 -9.25
N THR A 117 20.37 0.58 -9.81
CA THR A 117 20.86 -0.80 -9.63
C THR A 117 21.17 -1.13 -8.17
N ALA A 118 21.69 -0.14 -7.41
CA ALA A 118 21.98 -0.30 -5.99
C ALA A 118 20.69 -0.30 -5.14
N ILE A 119 19.67 0.47 -5.53
CA ILE A 119 18.35 0.41 -4.91
C ILE A 119 17.81 -1.02 -5.02
N TYR A 120 17.80 -1.60 -6.21
CA TYR A 120 17.25 -2.95 -6.42
C TYR A 120 18.10 -4.03 -5.75
N GLY A 121 19.41 -3.90 -5.74
CA GLY A 121 20.28 -4.81 -4.98
C GLY A 121 19.98 -4.80 -3.48
N ALA A 122 19.79 -3.62 -2.91
CA ALA A 122 19.42 -3.46 -1.50
C ALA A 122 18.01 -4.03 -1.21
N ILE A 123 17.04 -3.79 -2.09
CA ILE A 123 15.65 -4.33 -1.97
C ILE A 123 15.66 -5.86 -1.97
N ILE A 124 16.36 -6.49 -2.91
CA ILE A 124 16.42 -7.95 -3.03
C ILE A 124 16.99 -8.58 -1.74
N VAL A 125 18.13 -8.03 -1.25
CA VAL A 125 18.74 -8.56 -0.02
C VAL A 125 17.86 -8.33 1.20
N ALA A 126 17.23 -7.16 1.31
CA ALA A 126 16.33 -6.84 2.40
C ALA A 126 15.05 -7.70 2.38
N GLY A 127 14.51 -8.00 1.19
CA GLY A 127 13.40 -8.94 1.03
C GLY A 127 13.77 -10.37 1.48
N LEU A 128 14.93 -10.85 1.08
CA LEU A 128 15.45 -12.15 1.52
C LEU A 128 15.69 -12.19 3.03
N PHE A 129 16.27 -11.12 3.60
CA PHE A 129 16.44 -10.96 5.04
C PHE A 129 15.10 -11.06 5.78
N THR A 130 14.10 -10.32 5.32
CA THR A 130 12.75 -10.31 5.90
C THR A 130 12.13 -11.70 5.89
N PHE A 131 12.24 -12.41 4.76
CA PHE A 131 11.73 -13.78 4.62
C PHE A 131 12.36 -14.74 5.64
N ILE A 132 13.70 -14.67 5.82
CA ILE A 132 14.44 -15.53 6.74
C ILE A 132 14.15 -15.18 8.20
N VAL A 133 14.06 -13.88 8.52
CA VAL A 133 13.92 -13.40 9.91
C VAL A 133 12.48 -13.47 10.41
N ALA A 134 11.47 -13.57 9.53
CA ALA A 134 10.06 -13.57 9.87
C ALA A 134 9.68 -14.48 11.07
N PRO A 135 10.10 -15.74 11.17
CA PRO A 135 9.73 -16.59 12.32
C PRO A 135 10.42 -16.17 13.64
N PHE A 136 11.53 -15.46 13.56
CA PHE A 136 12.21 -14.92 14.75
C PHE A 136 11.52 -13.63 15.19
N PHE A 137 11.24 -12.74 14.24
CA PHE A 137 10.55 -11.48 14.49
C PHE A 137 9.16 -11.70 15.10
N SER A 138 8.40 -12.67 14.62
CA SER A 138 7.06 -13.00 15.14
C SER A 138 7.05 -13.38 16.62
N ARG A 139 8.19 -13.77 17.21
CA ARG A 139 8.32 -14.01 18.65
C ARG A 139 8.42 -12.72 19.45
N LEU A 140 8.83 -11.63 18.80
CA LEU A 140 9.03 -10.31 19.41
C LEU A 140 7.76 -9.47 19.43
N ILE A 141 6.63 -9.97 18.90
CA ILE A 141 5.34 -9.26 18.80
C ILE A 141 4.95 -8.52 20.10
N ARG A 142 5.30 -9.11 21.26
CA ARG A 142 5.01 -8.51 22.56
C ARG A 142 5.78 -7.22 22.85
N LEU A 143 6.87 -6.96 22.13
CA LEU A 143 7.69 -5.76 22.29
C LEU A 143 7.18 -4.59 21.45
N PHE A 144 6.18 -4.81 20.60
CA PHE A 144 5.60 -3.79 19.70
C PHE A 144 4.15 -3.46 20.09
N PRO A 145 3.94 -2.74 21.21
CA PRO A 145 2.62 -2.25 21.57
C PRO A 145 2.12 -1.23 20.53
N PRO A 146 0.80 -0.98 20.44
CA PRO A 146 0.20 -0.06 19.45
C PRO A 146 0.84 1.34 19.42
N VAL A 147 1.36 1.82 20.56
CA VAL A 147 2.04 3.13 20.63
C VAL A 147 3.32 3.15 19.77
N VAL A 148 4.06 2.05 19.70
CA VAL A 148 5.28 1.96 18.88
C VAL A 148 4.90 2.02 17.39
N THR A 149 3.91 1.25 16.96
CA THR A 149 3.41 1.26 15.58
C THR A 149 2.90 2.65 15.20
N GLY A 150 2.06 3.27 16.06
CA GLY A 150 1.56 4.63 15.81
C GLY A 150 2.66 5.68 15.73
N THR A 151 3.70 5.58 16.55
CA THR A 151 4.88 6.48 16.49
C THR A 151 5.62 6.32 15.17
N ILE A 152 5.85 5.09 14.72
CA ILE A 152 6.53 4.81 13.43
C ILE A 152 5.75 5.42 12.28
N ILE A 153 4.44 5.19 12.19
CA ILE A 153 3.56 5.74 11.14
C ILE A 153 3.61 7.28 11.15
N THR A 154 3.57 7.88 12.34
CA THR A 154 3.67 9.35 12.47
C THR A 154 5.01 9.87 11.95
N LEU A 155 6.12 9.21 12.28
CA LEU A 155 7.46 9.60 11.80
C LEU A 155 7.57 9.46 10.28
N ILE A 156 7.00 8.41 9.67
CA ILE A 156 6.95 8.26 8.21
C ILE A 156 6.21 9.46 7.60
N GLY A 157 5.04 9.83 8.13
CA GLY A 157 4.28 10.99 7.67
C GLY A 157 5.08 12.30 7.77
N ILE A 158 5.76 12.54 8.88
CA ILE A 158 6.61 13.73 9.06
C ILE A 158 7.76 13.76 8.06
N ASN A 159 8.42 12.63 7.80
CA ASN A 159 9.51 12.54 6.83
C ASN A 159 9.06 12.79 5.37
N LEU A 160 7.79 12.59 5.05
CA LEU A 160 7.22 12.88 3.74
C LEU A 160 6.73 14.33 3.57
N MET A 161 6.64 15.12 4.66
CA MET A 161 6.19 16.52 4.55
C MET A 161 7.04 17.38 3.60
N PRO A 162 8.38 17.30 3.57
CA PRO A 162 9.19 18.05 2.58
C PRO A 162 8.82 17.72 1.14
N VAL A 163 8.53 16.45 0.83
CA VAL A 163 8.07 16.02 -0.50
C VAL A 163 6.73 16.65 -0.84
N ALA A 164 5.79 16.62 0.10
CA ALA A 164 4.46 17.23 -0.09
C ALA A 164 4.57 18.74 -0.34
N ILE A 165 5.41 19.46 0.42
CA ILE A 165 5.64 20.89 0.25
C ILE A 165 6.26 21.19 -1.13
N ASN A 166 7.24 20.39 -1.57
CA ASN A 166 7.82 20.54 -2.89
C ASN A 166 6.77 20.34 -4.01
N TRP A 167 5.90 19.36 -3.88
CA TRP A 167 4.82 19.14 -4.84
C TRP A 167 3.80 20.28 -4.83
N MET A 168 3.42 20.79 -3.66
CA MET A 168 2.54 21.96 -3.54
C MET A 168 3.17 23.21 -4.21
N GLY A 169 4.50 23.31 -4.17
CA GLY A 169 5.24 24.38 -4.85
C GLY A 169 5.27 24.24 -6.38
N GLY A 170 4.82 23.13 -6.96
CA GLY A 170 4.84 22.85 -8.39
C GLY A 170 5.91 21.86 -8.84
N GLY A 171 6.64 21.24 -7.89
CA GLY A 171 7.71 20.26 -8.14
C GLY A 171 9.08 20.89 -8.35
N VAL A 172 10.11 20.12 -8.00
CA VAL A 172 11.52 20.54 -8.15
C VAL A 172 11.87 20.74 -9.63
N GLY A 173 12.53 21.84 -9.93
CA GLY A 173 12.93 22.18 -11.32
C GLY A 173 11.86 22.93 -12.14
N ASN A 174 10.66 23.13 -11.59
CA ASN A 174 9.65 23.96 -12.25
C ASN A 174 10.09 25.45 -12.19
N PRO A 175 10.13 26.17 -13.33
CA PRO A 175 10.43 27.61 -13.35
C PRO A 175 9.48 28.46 -12.50
N GLU A 176 8.22 28.02 -12.34
CA GLU A 176 7.21 28.65 -11.50
C GLU A 176 7.11 28.05 -10.11
N PHE A 177 8.18 27.39 -9.64
CA PHE A 177 8.21 26.82 -8.29
C PHE A 177 7.90 27.91 -7.24
N GLY A 178 6.96 27.60 -6.33
CA GLY A 178 6.54 28.51 -5.28
C GLY A 178 5.59 29.63 -5.73
N SER A 179 5.10 29.60 -6.98
CA SER A 179 4.10 30.56 -7.45
C SER A 179 2.79 30.44 -6.64
N TYR A 180 2.06 31.56 -6.53
CA TYR A 180 0.76 31.58 -5.86
C TYR A 180 -0.23 30.60 -6.50
N THR A 181 -0.14 30.39 -7.82
CA THR A 181 -0.97 29.44 -8.58
C THR A 181 -0.70 28.01 -8.10
N ASN A 182 0.57 27.58 -8.05
CA ASN A 182 0.94 26.23 -7.65
C ASN A 182 0.60 25.96 -6.19
N ILE A 183 0.98 26.88 -5.28
CA ILE A 183 0.67 26.76 -3.86
C ILE A 183 -0.85 26.77 -3.62
N GLY A 184 -1.58 27.65 -4.33
CA GLY A 184 -3.04 27.74 -4.21
C GLY A 184 -3.74 26.46 -4.69
N LEU A 185 -3.31 25.89 -5.82
CA LEU A 185 -3.84 24.64 -6.36
C LEU A 185 -3.54 23.47 -5.41
N GLY A 186 -2.30 23.35 -4.93
CA GLY A 186 -1.91 22.31 -3.99
C GLY A 186 -2.68 22.41 -2.66
N PHE A 187 -2.82 23.61 -2.11
CA PHE A 187 -3.59 23.83 -0.89
C PHE A 187 -5.08 23.57 -1.07
N LEU A 188 -5.67 23.98 -2.20
CA LEU A 188 -7.06 23.68 -2.53
C LEU A 188 -7.29 22.16 -2.64
N THR A 189 -6.40 21.45 -3.32
CA THR A 189 -6.45 19.98 -3.41
C THR A 189 -6.39 19.34 -2.03
N PHE A 190 -5.49 19.79 -1.18
CA PHE A 190 -5.39 19.33 0.21
C PHE A 190 -6.69 19.58 0.99
N LEU A 191 -7.28 20.76 0.86
CA LEU A 191 -8.56 21.07 1.52
C LEU A 191 -9.70 20.17 1.03
N ILE A 192 -9.74 19.84 -0.27
CA ILE A 192 -10.72 18.90 -0.83
C ILE A 192 -10.55 17.53 -0.17
N VAL A 193 -9.32 17.02 -0.06
CA VAL A 193 -9.04 15.73 0.60
C VAL A 193 -9.52 15.75 2.04
N VAL A 194 -9.16 16.78 2.81
CA VAL A 194 -9.56 16.92 4.22
C VAL A 194 -11.07 17.03 4.37
N PHE A 195 -11.72 17.81 3.50
CA PHE A 195 -13.17 17.97 3.49
C PHE A 195 -13.89 16.64 3.22
N VAL A 196 -13.50 15.93 2.18
CA VAL A 196 -14.06 14.62 1.84
C VAL A 196 -13.80 13.63 2.98
N TYR A 197 -12.58 13.54 3.49
CA TYR A 197 -12.24 12.66 4.61
C TYR A 197 -13.10 12.91 5.85
N LYS A 198 -13.35 14.18 6.18
CA LYS A 198 -14.08 14.58 7.40
C LYS A 198 -15.60 14.44 7.26
N PHE A 199 -16.16 14.78 6.11
CA PHE A 199 -17.61 14.91 5.94
C PHE A 199 -18.25 13.75 5.17
N ALA A 200 -17.52 13.07 4.30
CA ALA A 200 -18.01 11.86 3.67
C ALA A 200 -18.01 10.69 4.67
N LYS A 201 -18.85 9.71 4.41
CA LYS A 201 -18.99 8.51 5.25
C LYS A 201 -18.73 7.26 4.43
N GLY A 202 -18.33 6.21 5.11
CA GLY A 202 -18.19 4.90 4.49
C GLY A 202 -17.07 4.89 3.44
N PHE A 203 -17.33 4.26 2.32
CA PHE A 203 -16.39 4.09 1.22
C PHE A 203 -15.84 5.41 0.66
N LEU A 204 -16.67 6.45 0.54
CA LEU A 204 -16.24 7.75 0.02
C LEU A 204 -15.16 8.42 0.88
N SER A 205 -15.20 8.24 2.21
CA SER A 205 -14.16 8.75 3.09
C SER A 205 -12.80 8.08 2.80
N ASN A 206 -12.80 6.79 2.51
CA ASN A 206 -11.59 6.05 2.14
C ASN A 206 -11.03 6.46 0.77
N LEU A 207 -11.88 7.00 -0.12
CA LEU A 207 -11.48 7.53 -1.43
C LEU A 207 -11.05 9.00 -1.41
N SER A 208 -10.96 9.64 -0.24
CA SER A 208 -10.70 11.08 -0.14
C SER A 208 -9.47 11.54 -0.91
N VAL A 209 -8.37 10.78 -0.85
CA VAL A 209 -7.12 11.10 -1.57
C VAL A 209 -7.32 10.98 -3.08
N LEU A 210 -7.95 9.91 -3.54
CA LEU A 210 -8.26 9.72 -4.97
C LEU A 210 -9.20 10.81 -5.51
N ILE A 211 -10.24 11.15 -4.74
CA ILE A 211 -11.17 12.23 -5.09
C ILE A 211 -10.43 13.57 -5.17
N GLY A 212 -9.55 13.85 -4.20
CA GLY A 212 -8.71 15.05 -4.21
C GLY A 212 -7.79 15.10 -5.42
N LEU A 213 -7.15 13.98 -5.78
CA LEU A 213 -6.29 13.86 -6.96
C LEU A 213 -7.07 14.17 -8.24
N ILE A 214 -8.24 13.54 -8.43
CA ILE A 214 -9.09 13.75 -9.62
C ILE A 214 -9.57 15.21 -9.68
N ALA A 215 -10.08 15.75 -8.57
CA ALA A 215 -10.57 17.10 -8.51
C ALA A 215 -9.44 18.13 -8.75
N GLY A 216 -8.29 17.95 -8.10
CA GLY A 216 -7.11 18.80 -8.28
C GLY A 216 -6.61 18.78 -9.71
N THR A 217 -6.54 17.61 -10.34
CA THR A 217 -6.16 17.46 -11.76
C THR A 217 -7.17 18.13 -12.69
N ALA A 218 -8.47 17.97 -12.42
CA ALA A 218 -9.52 18.63 -13.23
C ALA A 218 -9.44 20.18 -13.12
N ILE A 219 -9.18 20.71 -11.93
CA ILE A 219 -8.98 22.14 -11.71
C ILE A 219 -7.70 22.60 -12.43
N ALA A 220 -6.58 21.88 -12.30
CA ALA A 220 -5.33 22.19 -13.00
C ALA A 220 -5.51 22.22 -14.53
N PHE A 221 -6.27 21.27 -15.08
CA PHE A 221 -6.63 21.23 -16.49
C PHE A 221 -7.48 22.43 -16.89
N ALA A 222 -8.51 22.76 -16.12
CA ALA A 222 -9.36 23.94 -16.38
C ALA A 222 -8.58 25.27 -16.31
N MET A 223 -7.52 25.32 -15.50
CA MET A 223 -6.61 26.49 -15.39
C MET A 223 -5.54 26.52 -16.50
N GLY A 224 -5.45 25.49 -17.35
CA GLY A 224 -4.42 25.37 -18.39
C GLY A 224 -3.02 25.03 -17.86
N VAL A 225 -2.92 24.59 -16.58
CA VAL A 225 -1.64 24.22 -15.96
C VAL A 225 -1.30 22.75 -16.23
N ALA A 226 -2.30 21.90 -16.49
CA ALA A 226 -2.13 20.51 -16.85
C ALA A 226 -2.66 20.22 -18.26
N ASN A 227 -2.02 19.27 -18.99
CA ASN A 227 -2.48 18.76 -20.26
C ASN A 227 -2.48 17.24 -20.25
N PHE A 228 -3.19 16.62 -21.19
CA PHE A 228 -3.30 15.18 -21.37
C PHE A 228 -2.75 14.70 -22.73
N ASP A 229 -1.92 15.50 -23.39
CA ASP A 229 -1.43 15.21 -24.75
C ASP A 229 -0.63 13.90 -24.82
N GLU A 230 0.07 13.57 -23.73
CA GLU A 230 0.88 12.36 -23.63
C GLU A 230 0.06 11.08 -23.36
N VAL A 231 -1.12 11.22 -22.75
CA VAL A 231 -2.00 10.09 -22.45
C VAL A 231 -2.42 9.35 -23.71
N GLY A 232 -2.70 10.09 -24.79
CA GLY A 232 -3.08 9.51 -26.07
C GLY A 232 -1.94 8.81 -26.80
N ARG A 233 -0.69 9.00 -26.38
CA ARG A 233 0.51 8.37 -26.98
C ARG A 233 1.00 7.19 -26.19
N SER A 234 0.50 7.00 -24.97
CA SER A 234 0.91 5.90 -24.10
C SER A 234 0.42 4.55 -24.63
N GLN A 235 1.24 3.53 -24.44
CA GLN A 235 0.87 2.14 -24.79
C GLN A 235 -0.17 1.63 -23.80
N TRP A 236 -1.22 0.98 -24.30
CA TRP A 236 -2.27 0.37 -23.46
C TRP A 236 -1.84 -0.91 -22.76
N VAL A 237 -0.79 -1.57 -23.26
CA VAL A 237 -0.25 -2.81 -22.70
C VAL A 237 1.27 -2.69 -22.71
N ALA A 238 1.87 -2.87 -21.54
CA ALA A 238 3.31 -2.91 -21.37
C ALA A 238 3.72 -4.24 -20.73
N PHE A 239 4.84 -4.79 -21.19
CA PHE A 239 5.46 -5.97 -20.57
C PHE A 239 6.48 -5.51 -19.53
N ILE A 240 6.47 -6.16 -18.37
CA ILE A 240 7.44 -5.87 -17.30
C ILE A 240 8.71 -6.65 -17.60
N GLU A 241 9.79 -5.93 -17.81
CA GLU A 241 11.11 -6.48 -18.06
C GLU A 241 11.86 -6.60 -16.73
N PRO A 242 12.19 -7.82 -16.25
CA PRO A 242 13.03 -7.96 -15.07
C PRO A 242 14.37 -7.26 -15.26
N PHE A 243 14.86 -6.60 -14.21
CA PHE A 243 16.13 -5.88 -14.21
C PHE A 243 16.26 -4.82 -15.31
N TYR A 244 15.18 -4.11 -15.66
CA TYR A 244 15.15 -3.08 -16.70
C TYR A 244 16.25 -2.02 -16.53
N PHE A 245 16.51 -1.57 -15.30
CA PHE A 245 17.57 -0.59 -14.99
C PHE A 245 18.97 -1.19 -14.95
N GLY A 246 19.13 -2.46 -15.24
CA GLY A 246 20.38 -3.19 -15.20
C GLY A 246 20.46 -4.22 -14.06
N LEU A 247 21.53 -5.01 -14.05
CA LEU A 247 21.75 -6.01 -13.01
C LEU A 247 21.96 -5.34 -11.65
N PRO A 248 21.38 -5.90 -10.58
CA PRO A 248 21.52 -5.35 -9.24
C PRO A 248 22.98 -5.22 -8.79
N SER A 249 23.34 -4.08 -8.26
CA SER A 249 24.62 -3.87 -7.59
C SER A 249 24.45 -3.86 -6.07
N PHE A 250 25.45 -4.34 -5.35
CA PHE A 250 25.34 -4.55 -3.92
C PHE A 250 26.36 -3.67 -3.18
N ASP A 251 25.86 -2.65 -2.49
CA ASP A 251 26.60 -1.82 -1.56
C ASP A 251 26.14 -2.09 -0.12
N TRP A 252 27.09 -2.29 0.78
CA TRP A 252 26.76 -2.69 2.17
C TRP A 252 25.96 -1.63 2.93
N ALA A 253 26.26 -0.36 2.74
CA ALA A 253 25.53 0.72 3.41
C ALA A 253 24.09 0.79 2.92
N SER A 254 23.89 0.65 1.59
CA SER A 254 22.57 0.60 0.95
C SER A 254 21.77 -0.60 1.43
N VAL A 255 22.37 -1.79 1.47
CA VAL A 255 21.74 -3.03 1.96
C VAL A 255 21.33 -2.88 3.43
N LEU A 256 22.22 -2.39 4.29
CA LEU A 256 21.93 -2.20 5.72
C LEU A 256 20.78 -1.19 5.92
N SER A 257 20.81 -0.09 5.19
CA SER A 257 19.75 0.91 5.22
C SER A 257 18.38 0.30 4.87
N MET A 258 18.33 -0.51 3.81
CA MET A 258 17.07 -1.16 3.38
C MET A 258 16.65 -2.28 4.34
N ILE A 259 17.56 -2.98 4.99
CA ILE A 259 17.25 -3.94 6.07
C ILE A 259 16.57 -3.22 7.24
N ILE A 260 17.06 -2.03 7.63
CA ILE A 260 16.43 -1.23 8.69
C ILE A 260 15.01 -0.81 8.28
N VAL A 261 14.80 -0.43 7.02
CA VAL A 261 13.45 -0.17 6.51
C VAL A 261 12.56 -1.39 6.68
N MET A 262 13.03 -2.58 6.30
CA MET A 262 12.20 -3.79 6.43
C MET A 262 11.93 -4.19 7.88
N LEU A 263 12.78 -3.83 8.83
CA LEU A 263 12.44 -3.96 10.26
C LEU A 263 11.25 -3.06 10.65
N VAL A 264 11.21 -1.84 10.14
CA VAL A 264 10.07 -0.92 10.33
C VAL A 264 8.81 -1.49 9.68
N VAL A 265 8.92 -1.98 8.44
CA VAL A 265 7.81 -2.64 7.71
C VAL A 265 7.24 -3.83 8.49
N MET A 266 8.09 -4.68 9.06
CA MET A 266 7.62 -5.82 9.87
C MET A 266 6.78 -5.37 11.07
N VAL A 267 7.09 -4.22 11.68
CA VAL A 267 6.29 -3.65 12.78
C VAL A 267 4.96 -3.12 12.26
N GLU A 268 4.97 -2.39 11.14
CA GLU A 268 3.79 -1.85 10.48
C GLU A 268 2.82 -2.98 10.09
N THR A 269 3.30 -3.96 9.33
CA THR A 269 2.51 -5.14 8.92
C THR A 269 1.98 -5.94 10.12
N THR A 270 2.73 -5.99 11.23
CA THR A 270 2.24 -6.63 12.46
C THR A 270 1.00 -5.93 12.99
N GLY A 271 1.02 -4.60 13.06
CA GLY A 271 -0.12 -3.80 13.50
C GLY A 271 -1.34 -4.01 12.63
N ASP A 272 -1.18 -3.92 11.32
CA ASP A 272 -2.25 -4.09 10.35
C ASP A 272 -2.82 -5.53 10.35
N SER A 273 -1.95 -6.53 10.50
CA SER A 273 -2.37 -7.93 10.60
C SER A 273 -3.26 -8.18 11.80
N ILE A 274 -2.89 -7.64 12.96
CA ILE A 274 -3.68 -7.76 14.19
C ILE A 274 -5.02 -7.05 14.01
N ALA A 275 -5.03 -5.84 13.48
CA ALA A 275 -6.25 -5.07 13.24
C ALA A 275 -7.20 -5.79 12.27
N ILE A 276 -6.67 -6.34 11.17
CA ILE A 276 -7.49 -7.16 10.25
C ILE A 276 -7.99 -8.40 10.98
N GLY A 277 -7.15 -9.09 11.73
CA GLY A 277 -7.51 -10.29 12.49
C GLY A 277 -8.70 -10.04 13.44
N GLU A 278 -8.71 -8.90 14.12
CA GLU A 278 -9.82 -8.47 14.99
C GLU A 278 -11.10 -8.18 14.19
N ILE A 279 -10.99 -7.47 13.06
CA ILE A 279 -12.14 -7.11 12.21
C ILE A 279 -12.81 -8.37 11.62
N VAL A 280 -12.00 -9.36 11.23
CA VAL A 280 -12.50 -10.56 10.54
C VAL A 280 -12.73 -11.75 11.48
N ASP A 281 -12.61 -11.56 12.79
CA ASP A 281 -12.74 -12.59 13.83
C ASP A 281 -11.78 -13.78 13.64
N LYS A 282 -10.57 -13.52 13.12
CA LYS A 282 -9.52 -14.51 12.91
C LYS A 282 -8.24 -14.08 13.65
N PRO A 283 -8.03 -14.52 14.90
CA PRO A 283 -6.87 -14.12 15.68
C PRO A 283 -5.55 -14.42 14.96
N ILE A 284 -4.65 -13.44 14.94
CA ILE A 284 -3.31 -13.58 14.35
C ILE A 284 -2.32 -14.00 15.44
N GLY A 285 -1.94 -15.27 15.40
CA GLY A 285 -0.91 -15.82 16.24
C GLY A 285 0.50 -15.69 15.64
N ARG A 286 1.50 -16.25 16.34
CA ARG A 286 2.90 -16.18 15.90
C ARG A 286 3.14 -16.84 14.53
N LYS A 287 2.47 -17.97 14.25
CA LYS A 287 2.62 -18.71 12.99
C LYS A 287 2.02 -17.93 11.84
N GLU A 288 0.82 -17.39 12.02
CA GLU A 288 0.12 -16.57 11.05
C GLU A 288 0.93 -15.31 10.74
N LEU A 289 1.41 -14.62 11.78
CA LEU A 289 2.24 -13.44 11.61
C LEU A 289 3.56 -13.74 10.87
N ALA A 290 4.22 -14.85 11.21
CA ALA A 290 5.42 -15.26 10.47
C ALA A 290 5.12 -15.51 8.97
N SER A 291 3.93 -16.05 8.65
CA SER A 291 3.51 -16.29 7.27
C SER A 291 3.20 -14.99 6.53
N VAL A 292 2.58 -14.02 7.22
CA VAL A 292 2.34 -12.66 6.69
C VAL A 292 3.67 -11.96 6.37
N ILE A 293 4.60 -11.91 7.32
CA ILE A 293 5.90 -11.26 7.14
C ILE A 293 6.75 -11.96 6.06
N ARG A 294 6.64 -13.28 5.92
CA ARG A 294 7.29 -13.98 4.78
C ARG A 294 6.71 -13.55 3.44
N ALA A 295 5.40 -13.26 3.36
CA ALA A 295 4.82 -12.74 2.14
C ALA A 295 5.38 -11.35 1.81
N ASP A 296 5.55 -10.46 2.79
CA ASP A 296 6.20 -9.15 2.58
C ASP A 296 7.65 -9.34 2.07
N GLY A 297 8.40 -10.28 2.68
CA GLY A 297 9.76 -10.57 2.26
C GLY A 297 9.87 -11.08 0.83
N ILE A 298 9.03 -12.07 0.45
CA ILE A 298 9.05 -12.61 -0.92
C ILE A 298 8.53 -11.59 -1.94
N SER A 299 7.52 -10.80 -1.58
CA SER A 299 6.98 -9.73 -2.41
C SER A 299 8.00 -8.63 -2.65
N THR A 300 8.75 -8.23 -1.61
CA THR A 300 9.86 -7.28 -1.70
C THR A 300 10.99 -7.81 -2.60
N LEU A 301 11.34 -9.11 -2.46
CA LEU A 301 12.34 -9.74 -3.32
C LEU A 301 11.89 -9.73 -4.79
N ILE A 302 10.63 -10.10 -5.07
CA ILE A 302 10.04 -10.04 -6.41
C ILE A 302 10.01 -8.59 -6.90
N GLY A 303 9.67 -7.63 -6.05
CA GLY A 303 9.70 -6.20 -6.36
C GLY A 303 11.08 -5.75 -6.84
N GLY A 304 12.15 -6.14 -6.15
CA GLY A 304 13.51 -5.83 -6.58
C GLY A 304 13.92 -6.43 -7.93
N ILE A 305 13.35 -7.58 -8.31
CA ILE A 305 13.57 -8.21 -9.62
C ILE A 305 12.76 -7.52 -10.72
N LEU A 306 11.52 -7.14 -10.42
CA LEU A 306 10.57 -6.57 -11.38
C LEU A 306 10.62 -5.03 -11.43
N ASN A 307 11.63 -4.40 -10.85
CA ASN A 307 11.82 -2.93 -10.80
C ASN A 307 10.71 -2.20 -10.02
N SER A 308 10.20 -2.83 -9.00
CA SER A 308 9.29 -2.25 -8.03
C SER A 308 10.03 -2.04 -6.69
N PHE A 309 9.30 -1.87 -5.60
CA PHE A 309 9.79 -1.35 -4.33
C PHE A 309 9.51 -2.32 -3.17
N PRO A 310 9.94 -2.03 -1.92
CA PRO A 310 9.60 -2.86 -0.77
C PRO A 310 8.11 -2.84 -0.45
N TYR A 311 7.57 -4.00 -0.08
CA TYR A 311 6.13 -4.23 0.13
C TYR A 311 5.74 -4.27 1.60
N THR A 312 4.54 -3.74 1.89
CA THR A 312 3.89 -3.74 3.20
C THR A 312 2.38 -3.94 3.05
N ALA A 313 1.68 -4.19 4.16
CA ALA A 313 0.24 -4.07 4.22
C ALA A 313 -0.21 -2.61 4.01
N PHE A 314 -1.35 -2.41 3.34
CA PHE A 314 -1.88 -1.06 3.11
C PHE A 314 -2.96 -0.74 4.15
N ALA A 315 -2.63 0.11 5.12
CA ALA A 315 -3.48 0.45 6.26
C ALA A 315 -4.85 1.06 5.87
N GLN A 316 -4.92 1.82 4.76
CA GLN A 316 -6.19 2.37 4.25
C GLN A 316 -7.21 1.27 3.95
N ASN A 317 -6.75 0.13 3.48
CA ASN A 317 -7.60 -1.00 3.12
C ASN A 317 -8.08 -1.78 4.35
N VAL A 318 -7.37 -1.71 5.49
CA VAL A 318 -7.87 -2.18 6.78
C VAL A 318 -9.14 -1.42 7.18
N GLY A 319 -9.11 -0.09 7.05
CA GLY A 319 -10.28 0.76 7.27
C GLY A 319 -11.46 0.42 6.34
N LEU A 320 -11.17 0.08 5.07
CA LEU A 320 -12.20 -0.32 4.11
C LEU A 320 -12.90 -1.61 4.51
N ILE A 321 -12.19 -2.62 4.99
CA ILE A 321 -12.78 -3.87 5.51
C ILE A 321 -13.71 -3.57 6.70
N ALA A 322 -13.25 -2.73 7.63
CA ALA A 322 -14.04 -2.35 8.79
C ALA A 322 -15.35 -1.64 8.41
N VAL A 323 -15.29 -0.75 7.42
CA VAL A 323 -16.43 0.06 6.98
C VAL A 323 -17.43 -0.72 6.13
N THR A 324 -16.94 -1.57 5.22
CA THR A 324 -17.79 -2.36 4.31
C THR A 324 -18.33 -3.62 4.97
N GLY A 325 -17.66 -4.11 6.00
CA GLY A 325 -17.95 -5.38 6.64
C GLY A 325 -17.66 -6.60 5.73
N VAL A 326 -17.04 -6.41 4.57
CA VAL A 326 -16.70 -7.50 3.64
C VAL A 326 -15.40 -8.16 4.08
N LYS A 327 -15.52 -9.33 4.72
CA LYS A 327 -14.40 -10.05 5.36
C LYS A 327 -13.68 -11.04 4.44
N SER A 328 -14.18 -11.27 3.22
CA SER A 328 -13.65 -12.29 2.31
C SER A 328 -12.25 -11.93 1.78
N ARG A 329 -11.28 -12.83 1.98
CA ARG A 329 -9.94 -12.72 1.39
C ARG A 329 -9.95 -12.86 -0.14
N PHE A 330 -10.97 -13.51 -0.71
CA PHE A 330 -11.09 -13.64 -2.17
C PHE A 330 -11.48 -12.34 -2.86
N VAL A 331 -12.15 -11.43 -2.14
CA VAL A 331 -12.38 -10.06 -2.63
C VAL A 331 -11.05 -9.33 -2.82
N VAL A 332 -10.15 -9.43 -1.84
CA VAL A 332 -8.82 -8.81 -1.94
C VAL A 332 -7.94 -9.57 -2.94
N ALA A 333 -8.11 -10.87 -3.11
CA ALA A 333 -7.46 -11.60 -4.20
C ALA A 333 -7.93 -11.10 -5.58
N ALA A 334 -9.22 -10.80 -5.75
CA ALA A 334 -9.73 -10.18 -6.98
C ALA A 334 -9.11 -8.79 -7.22
N SER A 335 -8.82 -8.00 -6.16
CA SER A 335 -8.04 -6.76 -6.28
C SER A 335 -6.65 -7.02 -6.85
N GLY A 336 -5.98 -8.08 -6.39
CA GLY A 336 -4.69 -8.50 -6.92
C GLY A 336 -4.74 -8.82 -8.42
N VAL A 337 -5.80 -9.49 -8.87
CA VAL A 337 -6.02 -9.75 -10.31
C VAL A 337 -6.24 -8.44 -11.08
N ILE A 338 -7.05 -7.52 -10.55
CA ILE A 338 -7.28 -6.21 -11.19
C ILE A 338 -5.96 -5.45 -11.32
N LEU A 339 -5.13 -5.40 -10.26
CA LEU A 339 -3.82 -4.71 -10.28
C LEU A 339 -2.84 -5.29 -11.29
N ILE A 340 -2.88 -6.61 -11.54
CA ILE A 340 -2.05 -7.26 -12.58
C ILE A 340 -2.50 -6.87 -13.99
N LEU A 341 -3.78 -6.55 -14.15
CA LEU A 341 -4.37 -6.23 -15.46
C LEU A 341 -4.35 -4.72 -15.78
N LEU A 342 -4.03 -3.88 -14.79
CA LEU A 342 -3.83 -2.43 -14.98
C LEU A 342 -2.45 -2.12 -15.54
#